data_6f49eb76c2967859c3522009e24079de
#
_entry.id   6f49eb76c2967859c3522009e24079de
#
_cell.length_a   1.000
_cell.length_b   1.000
_cell.length_c   1.000
_cell.angle_alpha   90.00
_cell.angle_beta   90.00
_cell.angle_gamma   90.00
#
_symmetry.space_group_name_H-M   'P 1'
#
loop_
_entity.id
_entity.type
_entity.pdbx_description
1 polymer ?
#
loop_
_entity_poly.entity_id
_entity_poly.type
_entity_poly.pdbx_seq_one_letter_code
_entity_poly.pdbx_strand_id
1 'polypeptide(L)'
;MPTNNNNDNSRRRSGAKPQIDTKYAHLQPQDIGLERVVLGALMVDSDAFSMVSEMLKPSTFYEPRHQKIYEAIQKMNMEERPVDIMTLVNELTKMGEIDRVGGAAYLMDISSQVASAAHIEYHARILAQKALQRQLIHYASDIETQAFDESVDVDELMQHAEAELFTLSQNNMKQDYTQIDPVIKDAVDILQRAAKNSGGLTGIPTGYTGLDEMTSGWQPSDLVIIAGRPAMGKTSFALSIAKNVAVDYHIPIGFFSLEMNNVQLVNRLISNVCEISGHKILNGQLDNTEWERLDRKLRDLTGAPIYVDDTPGLSVFELRTKARRLVREKGVKLLMIDYLQLMNANGMKFGSRQEEVSTISRSLKGLAKELNIPVLALSQLSRNVENREGLEGKRPQLSDLRESGAIEQDADMVLFVHRPEYYHIFVDEKGNDLHGMAQIIIAKHRKGATGDVLLNFRGEFTRFQDPVDAGYTPVDEGGEIIGSRMNSGSGPADDPLSAATSSDGFPGPPPF
;
A
#
# COMPACT_ATOMS: atom_id res chain seq x y z
N MET A 1 36.98 -53.62 -63.73
CA MET A 1 38.02 -52.64 -63.40
C MET A 1 37.52 -51.29 -63.77
N PRO A 2 37.60 -50.26 -62.95
CA PRO A 2 38.26 -50.09 -61.68
C PRO A 2 37.31 -49.69 -60.51
N THR A 3 37.81 -49.82 -59.33
CA THR A 3 37.35 -49.49 -57.99
C THR A 3 37.15 -48.00 -57.79
N ASN A 4 36.04 -47.64 -57.15
CA ASN A 4 35.94 -46.29 -56.61
C ASN A 4 35.54 -46.31 -55.12
N ASN A 5 36.48 -45.95 -54.29
CA ASN A 5 36.34 -45.70 -52.87
C ASN A 5 35.62 -44.36 -52.65
N ASN A 6 34.48 -44.33 -52.04
CA ASN A 6 33.89 -43.13 -51.52
C ASN A 6 34.01 -43.13 -50.00
N ASN A 7 34.91 -42.32 -49.53
CA ASN A 7 35.10 -41.96 -48.13
C ASN A 7 34.09 -40.88 -47.77
N ASP A 8 33.08 -41.23 -46.99
CA ASP A 8 32.07 -40.33 -46.45
C ASP A 8 32.61 -39.67 -45.18
N ASN A 9 33.05 -38.44 -45.32
CA ASN A 9 33.54 -37.61 -44.25
C ASN A 9 32.36 -36.76 -43.70
N SER A 10 31.61 -37.31 -42.75
CA SER A 10 30.63 -36.56 -41.96
C SER A 10 31.35 -35.56 -41.07
N ARG A 11 31.46 -34.33 -41.54
CA ARG A 11 31.90 -33.17 -40.72
C ARG A 11 30.82 -32.87 -39.70
N ARG A 12 31.05 -33.28 -38.45
CA ARG A 12 30.40 -32.74 -37.27
C ARG A 12 30.61 -31.23 -37.26
N ARG A 13 29.58 -30.44 -37.51
CA ARG A 13 29.54 -29.02 -37.21
C ARG A 13 29.61 -28.90 -35.69
N SER A 14 30.74 -28.58 -35.14
CA SER A 14 30.90 -28.06 -33.78
C SER A 14 30.18 -26.73 -33.72
N GLY A 15 29.11 -26.66 -32.90
CA GLY A 15 28.43 -25.41 -32.59
C GLY A 15 29.45 -24.41 -32.02
N ALA A 16 29.73 -23.37 -32.76
CA ALA A 16 30.47 -22.23 -32.26
C ALA A 16 29.64 -21.59 -31.17
N LYS A 17 30.13 -21.61 -29.95
CA LYS A 17 29.57 -20.76 -28.87
C LYS A 17 29.63 -19.32 -29.37
N PRO A 18 28.60 -18.50 -29.15
CA PRO A 18 28.64 -17.10 -29.53
C PRO A 18 29.86 -16.47 -28.85
N GLN A 19 30.79 -15.93 -29.63
CA GLN A 19 31.87 -15.11 -29.13
C GLN A 19 31.26 -13.82 -28.63
N ILE A 20 31.17 -13.68 -27.31
CA ILE A 20 30.89 -12.42 -26.65
C ILE A 20 31.97 -11.42 -27.09
N ASP A 21 31.53 -10.37 -27.74
CA ASP A 21 32.41 -9.31 -28.28
C ASP A 21 33.10 -8.65 -27.06
N THR A 22 34.41 -8.92 -26.90
CA THR A 22 35.23 -8.49 -25.77
C THR A 22 35.48 -6.96 -25.72
N LYS A 23 34.80 -6.20 -26.55
CA LYS A 23 34.83 -4.72 -26.55
C LYS A 23 34.23 -4.06 -25.30
N TYR A 24 33.52 -4.80 -24.46
CA TYR A 24 32.91 -4.29 -23.23
C TYR A 24 33.34 -5.04 -21.96
N ALA A 25 34.58 -5.54 -21.92
CA ALA A 25 35.16 -6.00 -20.66
C ALA A 25 35.43 -4.80 -19.73
N HIS A 26 34.37 -4.07 -19.37
CA HIS A 26 34.46 -3.05 -18.32
C HIS A 26 34.65 -3.78 -16.99
N LEU A 27 35.66 -3.39 -16.24
CA LEU A 27 35.77 -3.75 -14.83
C LEU A 27 34.45 -3.40 -14.15
N GLN A 28 33.89 -4.35 -13.41
CA GLN A 28 32.67 -4.08 -12.65
C GLN A 28 32.88 -2.86 -11.75
N PRO A 29 31.83 -2.03 -11.53
CA PRO A 29 31.93 -0.87 -10.66
C PRO A 29 32.42 -1.25 -9.26
N GLN A 30 33.62 -0.81 -8.90
CA GLN A 30 34.30 -1.16 -7.64
C GLN A 30 35.17 0.00 -7.16
N ASP A 31 35.47 0.01 -5.86
CA ASP A 31 36.46 0.89 -5.26
C ASP A 31 37.08 0.19 -4.04
N ILE A 32 38.06 -0.67 -4.31
CA ILE A 32 38.71 -1.49 -3.27
C ILE A 32 39.42 -0.61 -2.23
N GLY A 33 39.97 0.55 -2.66
CA GLY A 33 40.57 1.50 -1.73
C GLY A 33 39.58 2.04 -0.72
N LEU A 34 38.41 2.42 -1.19
CA LEU A 34 37.31 2.92 -0.34
C LEU A 34 36.75 1.82 0.57
N GLU A 35 36.67 0.57 0.10
CA GLU A 35 36.25 -0.56 0.92
C GLU A 35 37.19 -0.74 2.13
N ARG A 36 38.50 -0.62 1.91
CA ARG A 36 39.53 -0.70 2.98
C ARG A 36 39.36 0.44 3.98
N VAL A 37 39.09 1.66 3.51
CA VAL A 37 38.87 2.83 4.38
C VAL A 37 37.63 2.62 5.25
N VAL A 38 36.52 2.12 4.68
CA VAL A 38 35.29 1.86 5.45
C VAL A 38 35.50 0.75 6.48
N LEU A 39 36.12 -0.37 6.10
CA LEU A 39 36.41 -1.47 7.03
C LEU A 39 37.36 -1.03 8.15
N GLY A 40 38.41 -0.25 7.80
CA GLY A 40 39.31 0.31 8.79
C GLY A 40 38.62 1.24 9.79
N ALA A 41 37.72 2.10 9.32
CA ALA A 41 36.94 2.97 10.18
C ALA A 41 36.05 2.18 11.16
N LEU A 42 35.45 1.09 10.70
CA LEU A 42 34.64 0.19 11.54
C LEU A 42 35.42 -0.56 12.62
N MET A 43 36.75 -0.70 12.43
CA MET A 43 37.66 -1.33 13.42
C MET A 43 38.21 -0.31 14.44
N VAL A 44 38.19 0.97 14.10
CA VAL A 44 38.78 2.05 14.92
C VAL A 44 37.74 2.73 15.78
N ASP A 45 36.52 2.86 15.28
CA ASP A 45 35.41 3.60 15.92
C ASP A 45 34.20 2.67 16.17
N SER A 46 33.85 2.50 17.43
CA SER A 46 32.73 1.65 17.87
C SER A 46 31.36 2.13 17.37
N ASP A 47 31.19 3.43 17.17
CA ASP A 47 29.91 4.03 16.78
C ASP A 47 29.73 4.05 15.26
N ALA A 48 30.83 3.86 14.51
CA ALA A 48 30.85 3.90 13.07
C ALA A 48 29.91 2.88 12.41
N PHE A 49 29.72 1.71 13.03
CA PHE A 49 28.83 0.68 12.51
C PHE A 49 27.37 1.12 12.51
N SER A 50 26.91 1.78 13.56
CA SER A 50 25.52 2.27 13.67
C SER A 50 25.16 3.24 12.55
N MET A 51 26.14 4.07 12.11
CA MET A 51 25.97 5.06 11.04
C MET A 51 25.80 4.45 9.65
N VAL A 52 26.32 3.24 9.43
CA VAL A 52 26.38 2.62 8.08
C VAL A 52 25.66 1.28 7.97
N SER A 53 25.19 0.71 9.07
CA SER A 53 24.57 -0.62 9.13
C SER A 53 23.33 -0.76 8.23
N GLU A 54 22.55 0.31 8.05
CA GLU A 54 21.39 0.33 7.16
C GLU A 54 21.77 0.42 5.67
N MET A 55 22.95 0.96 5.36
CA MET A 55 23.42 1.19 3.99
C MET A 55 24.26 0.04 3.45
N LEU A 56 25.02 -0.60 4.31
CA LEU A 56 25.99 -1.62 3.91
C LEU A 56 25.49 -3.02 4.25
N LYS A 57 25.73 -3.92 3.31
CA LYS A 57 25.53 -5.38 3.47
C LYS A 57 26.85 -6.05 3.06
N PRO A 58 27.10 -7.31 3.45
CA PRO A 58 28.29 -8.02 2.97
C PRO A 58 28.41 -7.98 1.45
N SER A 59 27.31 -8.11 0.70
CA SER A 59 27.25 -8.04 -0.76
C SER A 59 27.58 -6.64 -1.35
N THR A 60 27.61 -5.60 -0.51
CA THR A 60 28.01 -4.24 -0.95
C THR A 60 29.49 -4.19 -1.32
N PHE A 61 30.32 -5.00 -0.68
CA PHE A 61 31.74 -5.08 -0.95
C PHE A 61 32.02 -5.93 -2.20
N TYR A 62 32.93 -5.48 -3.05
CA TYR A 62 33.32 -6.21 -4.26
C TYR A 62 34.30 -7.33 -3.95
N GLU A 63 35.28 -7.04 -3.10
CA GLU A 63 36.35 -7.98 -2.74
C GLU A 63 35.78 -9.07 -1.78
N PRO A 64 35.86 -10.38 -2.11
CA PRO A 64 35.32 -11.44 -1.27
C PRO A 64 35.83 -11.45 0.17
N ARG A 65 37.13 -11.10 0.35
CA ARG A 65 37.70 -11.01 1.71
C ARG A 65 37.09 -9.87 2.52
N HIS A 66 36.76 -8.73 1.89
CA HIS A 66 36.09 -7.62 2.55
C HIS A 66 34.64 -7.98 2.94
N GLN A 67 33.97 -8.78 2.12
CA GLN A 67 32.64 -9.31 2.46
C GLN A 67 32.70 -10.11 3.77
N LYS A 68 33.68 -10.99 3.90
CA LYS A 68 33.88 -11.81 5.11
C LYS A 68 34.27 -11.00 6.34
N ILE A 69 35.11 -9.97 6.18
CA ILE A 69 35.42 -9.05 7.26
C ILE A 69 34.19 -8.32 7.74
N TYR A 70 33.37 -7.78 6.82
CA TYR A 70 32.14 -7.08 7.17
C TYR A 70 31.09 -8.02 7.81
N GLU A 71 30.97 -9.26 7.31
CA GLU A 71 30.10 -10.28 7.90
C GLU A 71 30.46 -10.57 9.38
N ALA A 72 31.76 -10.68 9.67
CA ALA A 72 32.23 -10.86 11.04
C ALA A 72 31.95 -9.63 11.91
N ILE A 73 32.18 -8.42 11.41
CA ILE A 73 31.86 -7.16 12.10
C ILE A 73 30.35 -7.08 12.39
N GLN A 74 29.50 -7.36 11.40
CA GLN A 74 28.05 -7.36 11.56
C GLN A 74 27.59 -8.33 12.64
N LYS A 75 28.12 -9.56 12.65
CA LYS A 75 27.81 -10.57 13.64
C LYS A 75 28.20 -10.13 15.06
N MET A 76 29.41 -9.57 15.21
CA MET A 76 29.88 -9.07 16.51
C MET A 76 29.02 -7.95 17.04
N ASN A 77 28.60 -7.01 16.18
CA ASN A 77 27.67 -5.94 16.57
C ASN A 77 26.29 -6.47 16.96
N MET A 78 25.74 -7.47 16.26
CA MET A 78 24.48 -8.10 16.63
C MET A 78 24.56 -8.80 18.01
N GLU A 79 25.74 -9.27 18.39
CA GLU A 79 26.00 -9.90 19.69
C GLU A 79 26.47 -8.86 20.75
N GLU A 80 26.38 -7.57 20.45
CA GLU A 80 26.83 -6.44 21.32
C GLU A 80 28.27 -6.58 21.80
N ARG A 81 29.13 -7.17 20.99
CA ARG A 81 30.54 -7.35 21.30
C ARG A 81 31.37 -6.21 20.69
N PRO A 82 32.40 -5.70 21.42
CA PRO A 82 33.27 -4.65 20.90
C PRO A 82 34.02 -5.14 19.67
N VAL A 83 34.09 -4.27 18.65
CA VAL A 83 34.82 -4.53 17.41
C VAL A 83 36.17 -3.81 17.48
N ASP A 84 37.21 -4.56 17.60
CA ASP A 84 38.61 -4.15 17.44
C ASP A 84 39.40 -5.21 16.67
N ILE A 85 40.66 -4.92 16.34
CA ILE A 85 41.48 -5.83 15.54
C ILE A 85 41.61 -7.20 16.21
N MET A 86 41.82 -7.24 17.53
CA MET A 86 42.05 -8.49 18.28
C MET A 86 40.79 -9.35 18.37
N THR A 87 39.69 -8.73 18.68
CA THR A 87 38.38 -9.40 18.76
C THR A 87 37.93 -9.89 17.37
N LEU A 88 38.16 -9.09 16.32
CA LEU A 88 37.85 -9.47 14.93
C LEU A 88 38.72 -10.62 14.43
N VAL A 89 40.04 -10.63 14.72
CA VAL A 89 40.92 -11.77 14.42
C VAL A 89 40.40 -13.05 15.09
N ASN A 90 40.01 -12.96 16.35
CA ASN A 90 39.44 -14.11 17.09
C ASN A 90 38.13 -14.61 16.45
N GLU A 91 37.24 -13.69 16.06
CA GLU A 91 35.97 -14.07 15.42
C GLU A 91 36.21 -14.71 14.04
N LEU A 92 37.03 -14.13 13.21
CA LEU A 92 37.38 -14.69 11.89
C LEU A 92 38.10 -16.06 12.02
N THR A 93 38.88 -16.26 13.09
CA THR A 93 39.48 -17.56 13.39
C THR A 93 38.45 -18.60 13.77
N LYS A 94 37.43 -18.23 14.60
CA LYS A 94 36.28 -19.09 14.93
C LYS A 94 35.45 -19.46 13.71
N MET A 95 35.31 -18.51 12.78
CA MET A 95 34.61 -18.73 11.51
C MET A 95 35.43 -19.56 10.50
N GLY A 96 36.72 -19.80 10.75
CA GLY A 96 37.61 -20.50 9.85
C GLY A 96 38.00 -19.69 8.60
N GLU A 97 37.78 -18.37 8.60
CA GLU A 97 37.98 -17.49 7.44
C GLU A 97 39.25 -16.63 7.54
N ILE A 98 40.01 -16.71 8.64
CA ILE A 98 41.16 -15.83 8.90
C ILE A 98 42.24 -15.90 7.79
N ASP A 99 42.52 -17.10 7.27
CA ASP A 99 43.50 -17.27 6.21
C ASP A 99 43.01 -16.72 4.86
N ARG A 100 41.71 -16.83 4.58
CA ARG A 100 41.11 -16.32 3.36
C ARG A 100 41.09 -14.80 3.31
N VAL A 101 40.94 -14.13 4.45
CA VAL A 101 40.96 -12.67 4.51
C VAL A 101 42.39 -12.08 4.47
N GLY A 102 43.43 -12.91 4.58
CA GLY A 102 44.82 -12.49 4.54
C GLY A 102 45.50 -12.36 5.90
N GLY A 103 44.89 -12.96 6.93
CA GLY A 103 45.45 -13.02 8.29
C GLY A 103 45.39 -11.70 9.06
N ALA A 104 45.90 -11.73 10.29
CA ALA A 104 45.95 -10.54 11.14
C ALA A 104 46.73 -9.36 10.54
N ALA A 105 47.75 -9.66 9.77
CA ALA A 105 48.58 -8.61 9.10
C ALA A 105 47.76 -7.75 8.14
N TYR A 106 46.83 -8.33 7.40
CA TYR A 106 45.94 -7.59 6.49
C TYR A 106 44.95 -6.71 7.25
N LEU A 107 44.40 -7.18 8.36
CA LEU A 107 43.52 -6.38 9.21
C LEU A 107 44.25 -5.19 9.83
N MET A 108 45.48 -5.39 10.27
CA MET A 108 46.34 -4.31 10.78
C MET A 108 46.65 -3.29 9.68
N ASP A 109 46.92 -3.72 8.46
CA ASP A 109 47.19 -2.83 7.32
C ASP A 109 45.96 -1.98 7.01
N ILE A 110 44.76 -2.56 6.95
CA ILE A 110 43.48 -1.84 6.74
C ILE A 110 43.26 -0.81 7.86
N SER A 111 43.37 -1.22 9.11
CA SER A 111 43.15 -0.34 10.26
C SER A 111 44.14 0.81 10.34
N SER A 112 45.39 0.59 9.96
CA SER A 112 46.46 1.62 10.00
C SER A 112 46.28 2.74 8.96
N GLN A 113 45.48 2.50 7.92
CA GLN A 113 45.22 3.47 6.86
C GLN A 113 44.16 4.50 7.23
N VAL A 114 43.47 4.33 8.35
CA VAL A 114 42.36 5.17 8.75
C VAL A 114 42.66 5.86 10.08
N ALA A 115 42.68 7.19 10.04
CA ALA A 115 42.90 8.00 11.24
C ALA A 115 41.59 8.46 11.91
N SER A 116 40.46 8.44 11.20
CA SER A 116 39.18 8.92 11.70
C SER A 116 38.02 8.37 10.88
N ALA A 117 36.86 8.09 11.53
CA ALA A 117 35.63 7.70 10.92
C ALA A 117 34.74 8.88 10.46
N ALA A 118 35.20 10.11 10.52
CA ALA A 118 34.40 11.34 10.32
C ALA A 118 33.61 11.38 9.00
N HIS A 119 34.01 10.69 7.96
CA HIS A 119 33.34 10.68 6.65
C HIS A 119 32.81 9.30 6.25
N ILE A 120 32.67 8.39 7.19
CA ILE A 120 32.30 6.99 6.90
C ILE A 120 30.96 6.88 6.19
N GLU A 121 29.98 7.69 6.55
CA GLU A 121 28.65 7.69 5.90
C GLU A 121 28.74 8.06 4.42
N TYR A 122 29.54 9.07 4.08
CA TYR A 122 29.75 9.48 2.69
C TYR A 122 30.46 8.37 1.88
N HIS A 123 31.47 7.72 2.47
CA HIS A 123 32.18 6.60 1.85
C HIS A 123 31.27 5.39 1.68
N ALA A 124 30.46 5.04 2.69
CA ALA A 124 29.48 3.97 2.62
C ALA A 124 28.45 4.21 1.51
N ARG A 125 28.01 5.46 1.32
CA ARG A 125 27.07 5.86 0.26
C ARG A 125 27.67 5.61 -1.13
N ILE A 126 28.96 5.91 -1.34
CA ILE A 126 29.64 5.62 -2.60
C ILE A 126 29.71 4.10 -2.85
N LEU A 127 30.07 3.31 -1.82
CA LEU A 127 30.11 1.85 -1.94
C LEU A 127 28.72 1.27 -2.25
N ALA A 128 27.68 1.76 -1.61
CA ALA A 128 26.30 1.36 -1.90
C ALA A 128 25.90 1.69 -3.35
N GLN A 129 26.29 2.86 -3.88
CA GLN A 129 26.07 3.20 -5.29
C GLN A 129 26.80 2.24 -6.23
N LYS A 130 28.06 1.89 -5.93
CA LYS A 130 28.82 0.91 -6.73
C LYS A 130 28.18 -0.48 -6.69
N ALA A 131 27.69 -0.91 -5.53
CA ALA A 131 26.97 -2.16 -5.39
C ALA A 131 25.66 -2.17 -6.21
N LEU A 132 24.89 -1.08 -6.16
CA LEU A 132 23.68 -0.92 -6.97
C LEU A 132 23.97 -0.98 -8.47
N GLN A 133 25.07 -0.33 -8.91
CA GLN A 133 25.49 -0.41 -10.30
C GLN A 133 25.83 -1.86 -10.72
N ARG A 134 26.50 -2.65 -9.85
CA ARG A 134 26.77 -4.07 -10.12
C ARG A 134 25.48 -4.88 -10.21
N GLN A 135 24.53 -4.64 -9.29
CA GLN A 135 23.23 -5.31 -9.30
C GLN A 135 22.45 -5.01 -10.58
N LEU A 136 22.45 -3.76 -11.03
CA LEU A 136 21.81 -3.36 -12.29
C LEU A 136 22.49 -4.00 -13.52
N ILE A 137 23.83 -4.13 -13.52
CA ILE A 137 24.55 -4.81 -14.59
C ILE A 137 24.19 -6.30 -14.61
N HIS A 138 24.13 -6.94 -13.44
CA HIS A 138 23.76 -8.35 -13.33
C HIS A 138 22.33 -8.57 -13.83
N TYR A 139 21.38 -7.76 -13.34
CA TYR A 139 20.00 -7.75 -13.79
C TYR A 139 19.88 -7.62 -15.32
N ALA A 140 20.56 -6.62 -15.90
CA ALA A 140 20.51 -6.41 -17.35
C ALA A 140 21.08 -7.61 -18.14
N SER A 141 22.16 -8.24 -17.63
CA SER A 141 22.74 -9.44 -18.25
C SER A 141 21.85 -10.67 -18.14
N ASP A 142 21.15 -10.81 -17.03
CA ASP A 142 20.19 -11.92 -16.84
C ASP A 142 18.99 -11.76 -17.76
N ILE A 143 18.43 -10.56 -17.87
CA ILE A 143 17.34 -10.26 -18.81
C ILE A 143 17.79 -10.49 -20.26
N GLU A 144 19.00 -10.00 -20.63
CA GLU A 144 19.56 -10.25 -21.96
C GLU A 144 19.66 -11.76 -22.25
N THR A 145 20.16 -12.53 -21.29
CA THR A 145 20.33 -13.99 -21.46
C THR A 145 18.98 -14.68 -21.64
N GLN A 146 17.98 -14.32 -20.84
CA GLN A 146 16.63 -14.87 -20.94
C GLN A 146 15.91 -14.46 -22.23
N ALA A 147 16.17 -13.24 -22.73
CA ALA A 147 15.57 -12.75 -23.99
C ALA A 147 16.09 -13.49 -25.23
N PHE A 148 17.29 -14.10 -25.16
CA PHE A 148 17.79 -14.97 -26.23
C PHE A 148 17.30 -16.42 -26.12
N ASP A 149 16.63 -16.79 -25.06
CA ASP A 149 16.06 -18.13 -24.88
C ASP A 149 14.63 -18.18 -25.46
N GLU A 150 14.51 -18.76 -26.65
CA GLU A 150 13.21 -18.89 -27.35
C GLU A 150 12.16 -19.74 -26.58
N SER A 151 12.57 -20.44 -25.51
CA SER A 151 11.64 -21.21 -24.65
C SER A 151 10.94 -20.37 -23.59
N VAL A 152 11.39 -19.14 -23.35
CA VAL A 152 10.81 -18.22 -22.36
C VAL A 152 9.73 -17.36 -23.02
N ASP A 153 8.54 -17.36 -22.44
CA ASP A 153 7.45 -16.51 -22.89
C ASP A 153 7.78 -15.04 -22.65
N VAL A 154 7.51 -14.17 -23.63
CA VAL A 154 7.85 -12.74 -23.57
C VAL A 154 7.11 -12.04 -22.44
N ASP A 155 5.86 -12.41 -22.17
CA ASP A 155 5.07 -11.81 -21.09
C ASP A 155 5.61 -12.25 -19.72
N GLU A 156 6.05 -13.50 -19.57
CA GLU A 156 6.73 -13.97 -18.35
C GLU A 156 8.07 -13.24 -18.13
N LEU A 157 8.84 -13.05 -19.20
CA LEU A 157 10.11 -12.32 -19.14
C LEU A 157 9.90 -10.86 -18.68
N MET A 158 8.92 -10.17 -19.24
CA MET A 158 8.58 -8.80 -18.86
C MET A 158 8.17 -8.70 -17.39
N GLN A 159 7.34 -9.62 -16.92
CA GLN A 159 6.90 -9.67 -15.53
C GLN A 159 8.07 -9.93 -14.56
N HIS A 160 8.96 -10.86 -14.93
CA HIS A 160 10.16 -11.15 -14.15
C HIS A 160 11.09 -9.92 -14.07
N ALA A 161 11.31 -9.25 -15.20
CA ALA A 161 12.12 -8.04 -15.29
C ALA A 161 11.56 -6.92 -14.40
N GLU A 162 10.25 -6.68 -14.43
CA GLU A 162 9.59 -5.67 -13.60
C GLU A 162 9.70 -6.00 -12.11
N ALA A 163 9.47 -7.26 -11.73
CA ALA A 163 9.54 -7.70 -10.32
C ALA A 163 10.94 -7.54 -9.74
N GLU A 164 11.97 -7.90 -10.49
CA GLU A 164 13.35 -7.79 -10.04
C GLU A 164 13.82 -6.34 -9.96
N LEU A 165 13.48 -5.51 -10.96
CA LEU A 165 13.76 -4.07 -10.92
C LEU A 165 13.07 -3.38 -9.73
N PHE A 166 11.84 -3.79 -9.41
CA PHE A 166 11.11 -3.30 -8.26
C PHE A 166 11.82 -3.66 -6.95
N THR A 167 12.27 -4.90 -6.82
CA THR A 167 13.01 -5.37 -5.63
C THR A 167 14.30 -4.57 -5.43
N LEU A 168 15.05 -4.32 -6.52
CA LEU A 168 16.24 -3.47 -6.51
C LEU A 168 15.90 -2.03 -6.08
N SER A 169 14.79 -1.48 -6.58
CA SER A 169 14.33 -0.14 -6.23
C SER A 169 13.92 -0.03 -4.75
N GLN A 170 13.16 -1.00 -4.23
CA GLN A 170 12.72 -1.00 -2.83
C GLN A 170 13.88 -1.10 -1.84
N ASN A 171 14.87 -1.94 -2.13
CA ASN A 171 16.04 -2.12 -1.28
C ASN A 171 16.92 -0.86 -1.19
N ASN A 172 16.75 0.08 -2.13
CA ASN A 172 17.51 1.34 -2.18
C ASN A 172 16.71 2.58 -1.76
N MET A 173 15.40 2.46 -1.50
CA MET A 173 14.61 3.57 -0.98
C MET A 173 14.90 3.71 0.52
N LYS A 174 15.86 4.57 0.86
CA LYS A 174 16.02 5.05 2.23
C LYS A 174 14.77 5.83 2.62
N GLN A 175 14.19 5.49 3.75
CA GLN A 175 13.37 6.45 4.50
C GLN A 175 14.36 7.38 5.20
N ASP A 176 14.58 8.56 4.63
CA ASP A 176 15.29 9.61 5.36
C ASP A 176 14.43 9.98 6.58
N TYR A 177 15.05 10.01 7.75
CA TYR A 177 14.39 10.51 8.96
C TYR A 177 14.05 11.99 8.74
N THR A 178 12.78 12.34 8.89
CA THR A 178 12.34 13.73 8.79
C THR A 178 12.32 14.32 10.20
N GLN A 179 12.98 15.45 10.40
CA GLN A 179 12.87 16.19 11.65
C GLN A 179 11.41 16.57 11.91
N ILE A 180 10.96 16.49 13.15
CA ILE A 180 9.53 16.66 13.48
C ILE A 180 9.00 18.09 13.23
N ASP A 181 9.85 19.11 13.31
CA ASP A 181 9.45 20.52 13.22
C ASP A 181 8.71 20.89 11.91
N PRO A 182 9.20 20.53 10.69
CA PRO A 182 8.45 20.78 9.47
C PRO A 182 7.13 19.99 9.45
N VAL A 183 7.11 18.77 10.01
CA VAL A 183 5.90 17.92 10.05
C VAL A 183 4.83 18.52 10.97
N ILE A 184 5.23 19.13 12.09
CA ILE A 184 4.31 19.86 12.99
C ILE A 184 3.65 21.01 12.24
N LYS A 185 4.44 21.77 11.47
CA LYS A 185 3.91 22.90 10.70
C LYS A 185 2.86 22.43 9.68
N ASP A 186 3.16 21.38 8.93
CA ASP A 186 2.23 20.79 7.97
C ASP A 186 0.95 20.29 8.66
N ALA A 187 1.07 19.66 9.82
CA ALA A 187 -0.07 19.22 10.62
C ALA A 187 -0.95 20.37 11.08
N VAL A 188 -0.35 21.47 11.57
CA VAL A 188 -1.08 22.69 11.97
C VAL A 188 -1.79 23.34 10.77
N ASP A 189 -1.15 23.38 9.60
CA ASP A 189 -1.77 23.91 8.38
C ASP A 189 -2.99 23.06 7.96
N ILE A 190 -2.93 21.74 8.10
CA ILE A 190 -4.07 20.84 7.84
C ILE A 190 -5.21 21.14 8.82
N LEU A 191 -4.92 21.27 10.11
CA LEU A 191 -5.93 21.62 11.14
C LEU A 191 -6.58 22.98 10.86
N GLN A 192 -5.80 23.99 10.45
CA GLN A 192 -6.35 25.31 10.13
C GLN A 192 -7.24 25.28 8.89
N ARG A 193 -6.93 24.46 7.88
CA ARG A 193 -7.78 24.27 6.70
C ARG A 193 -9.09 23.56 7.07
N ALA A 194 -9.01 22.52 7.89
CA ALA A 194 -10.19 21.81 8.38
C ALA A 194 -11.14 22.70 9.17
N ALA A 195 -10.59 23.57 10.03
CA ALA A 195 -11.37 24.54 10.82
C ALA A 195 -12.08 25.60 9.96
N LYS A 196 -11.58 25.88 8.75
CA LYS A 196 -12.18 26.82 7.80
C LYS A 196 -13.25 26.20 6.91
N ASN A 197 -13.23 24.88 6.76
CA ASN A 197 -14.23 24.16 5.94
C ASN A 197 -15.50 23.98 6.76
N SER A 198 -16.62 24.45 6.22
CA SER A 198 -17.94 24.21 6.81
C SER A 198 -18.24 22.72 6.75
N GLY A 199 -18.08 22.01 7.88
CA GLY A 199 -18.30 20.57 7.99
C GLY A 199 -17.12 19.78 8.55
N GLY A 200 -15.95 20.42 8.84
CA GLY A 200 -14.81 19.77 9.51
C GLY A 200 -14.10 18.67 8.71
N LEU A 201 -14.38 18.56 7.40
CA LEU A 201 -13.79 17.54 6.54
C LEU A 201 -12.31 17.83 6.30
N THR A 202 -11.46 16.87 6.66
CA THR A 202 -10.02 16.90 6.42
C THR A 202 -9.63 16.12 5.16
N GLY A 203 -10.43 15.12 4.81
CA GLY A 203 -10.26 14.25 3.66
C GLY A 203 -11.13 14.62 2.45
N ILE A 204 -11.13 13.75 1.45
CA ILE A 204 -12.01 13.85 0.29
C ILE A 204 -13.43 13.47 0.73
N PRO A 205 -14.46 14.32 0.46
CA PRO A 205 -15.84 14.01 0.81
C PRO A 205 -16.30 12.66 0.26
N THR A 206 -17.03 11.88 1.05
CA THR A 206 -17.63 10.63 0.59
C THR A 206 -18.91 10.90 -0.20
N GLY A 207 -19.54 12.02 0.10
CA GLY A 207 -20.86 12.42 -0.41
C GLY A 207 -22.03 11.80 0.35
N TYR A 208 -21.76 11.25 1.53
CA TYR A 208 -22.77 10.76 2.48
C TYR A 208 -22.54 11.38 3.84
N THR A 209 -23.53 12.10 4.33
CA THR A 209 -23.42 12.89 5.55
C THR A 209 -22.97 12.07 6.75
N GLY A 210 -23.67 10.96 7.04
CA GLY A 210 -23.31 10.11 8.17
C GLY A 210 -21.93 9.44 8.05
N LEU A 211 -21.48 9.15 6.83
CA LEU A 211 -20.15 8.59 6.62
C LEU A 211 -19.08 9.66 6.77
N ASP A 212 -19.32 10.87 6.29
CA ASP A 212 -18.42 12.01 6.42
C ASP A 212 -18.26 12.46 7.89
N GLU A 213 -19.35 12.43 8.68
CA GLU A 213 -19.29 12.70 10.12
C GLU A 213 -18.42 11.70 10.88
N MET A 214 -18.47 10.41 10.54
CA MET A 214 -17.67 9.38 11.21
C MET A 214 -16.23 9.29 10.73
N THR A 215 -15.96 9.63 9.47
CA THR A 215 -14.63 9.41 8.85
C THR A 215 -13.85 10.69 8.58
N SER A 216 -14.52 11.84 8.62
CA SER A 216 -14.01 13.14 8.14
C SER A 216 -13.56 13.08 6.66
N GLY A 217 -14.18 12.20 5.86
CA GLY A 217 -13.87 11.92 4.46
C GLY A 217 -12.72 10.95 4.25
N TRP A 218 -12.41 10.63 2.98
CA TRP A 218 -11.31 9.74 2.62
C TRP A 218 -9.95 10.41 2.84
N GLN A 219 -9.16 9.87 3.78
CA GLN A 219 -7.90 10.49 4.19
C GLN A 219 -6.75 10.12 3.24
N PRO A 220 -5.82 11.04 2.95
CA PRO A 220 -4.61 10.73 2.18
C PRO A 220 -3.82 9.57 2.79
N SER A 221 -3.19 8.77 1.95
CA SER A 221 -2.38 7.60 2.31
C SER A 221 -3.16 6.44 2.96
N ASP A 222 -4.50 6.52 3.06
CA ASP A 222 -5.29 5.42 3.62
C ASP A 222 -5.64 4.37 2.57
N LEU A 223 -5.57 3.11 3.01
CA LEU A 223 -6.16 1.98 2.31
C LEU A 223 -7.53 1.68 2.95
N VAL A 224 -8.58 1.87 2.17
CA VAL A 224 -9.96 1.60 2.57
C VAL A 224 -10.45 0.35 1.85
N ILE A 225 -10.90 -0.63 2.60
CA ILE A 225 -11.49 -1.86 2.05
C ILE A 225 -13.00 -1.78 2.12
N ILE A 226 -13.67 -1.91 0.98
CA ILE A 226 -15.12 -1.99 0.88
C ILE A 226 -15.48 -3.44 0.56
N ALA A 227 -16.01 -4.16 1.53
CA ALA A 227 -16.28 -5.57 1.38
C ALA A 227 -17.78 -5.92 1.49
N GLY A 228 -18.16 -7.04 0.89
CA GLY A 228 -19.54 -7.53 0.95
C GLY A 228 -19.72 -8.79 0.11
N ARG A 229 -20.82 -9.50 0.36
CA ARG A 229 -21.19 -10.66 -0.46
C ARG A 229 -21.63 -10.23 -1.87
N PRO A 230 -21.61 -11.14 -2.86
CA PRO A 230 -22.23 -10.89 -4.16
C PRO A 230 -23.66 -10.36 -4.01
N ALA A 231 -24.11 -9.50 -4.91
CA ALA A 231 -25.42 -8.87 -4.94
C ALA A 231 -25.72 -7.85 -3.80
N MET A 232 -24.80 -7.61 -2.85
CA MET A 232 -24.97 -6.57 -1.82
C MET A 232 -24.81 -5.14 -2.36
N GLY A 233 -24.30 -4.98 -3.59
CA GLY A 233 -24.16 -3.66 -4.22
C GLY A 233 -22.81 -2.99 -4.01
N LYS A 234 -21.71 -3.73 -3.76
CA LYS A 234 -20.36 -3.16 -3.62
C LYS A 234 -19.97 -2.22 -4.76
N THR A 235 -20.03 -2.71 -6.00
CA THR A 235 -19.74 -1.92 -7.20
C THR A 235 -20.67 -0.73 -7.33
N SER A 236 -21.96 -0.89 -6.99
CA SER A 236 -22.94 0.21 -6.99
C SER A 236 -22.61 1.28 -5.96
N PHE A 237 -22.14 0.88 -4.77
CA PHE A 237 -21.68 1.80 -3.73
C PHE A 237 -20.42 2.54 -4.17
N ALA A 238 -19.43 1.83 -4.73
CA ALA A 238 -18.24 2.44 -5.28
C ALA A 238 -18.55 3.44 -6.40
N LEU A 239 -19.48 3.09 -7.32
CA LEU A 239 -19.90 4.00 -8.38
C LEU A 239 -20.68 5.21 -7.85
N SER A 240 -21.46 5.05 -6.79
CA SER A 240 -22.13 6.17 -6.13
C SER A 240 -21.11 7.11 -5.47
N ILE A 241 -20.08 6.59 -4.82
CA ILE A 241 -18.94 7.39 -4.32
C ILE A 241 -18.22 8.07 -5.48
N ALA A 242 -17.92 7.34 -6.56
CA ALA A 242 -17.27 7.90 -7.74
C ALA A 242 -18.03 9.07 -8.33
N LYS A 243 -19.37 8.92 -8.46
CA LYS A 243 -20.28 9.99 -8.88
C LYS A 243 -20.23 11.17 -7.92
N ASN A 244 -20.38 10.95 -6.62
CA ASN A 244 -20.35 12.03 -5.64
C ASN A 244 -19.02 12.80 -5.71
N VAL A 245 -17.89 12.09 -5.68
CA VAL A 245 -16.56 12.71 -5.66
C VAL A 245 -16.26 13.46 -6.98
N ALA A 246 -16.53 12.83 -8.12
CA ALA A 246 -16.12 13.40 -9.40
C ALA A 246 -17.17 14.34 -10.03
N VAL A 247 -18.47 14.06 -9.87
CA VAL A 247 -19.52 14.89 -10.47
C VAL A 247 -19.91 16.03 -9.54
N ASP A 248 -20.15 15.75 -8.24
CA ASP A 248 -20.64 16.77 -7.31
C ASP A 248 -19.51 17.64 -6.77
N TYR A 249 -18.34 17.05 -6.45
CA TYR A 249 -17.19 17.78 -5.89
C TYR A 249 -16.09 18.09 -6.91
N HIS A 250 -16.22 17.64 -8.16
CA HIS A 250 -15.25 17.86 -9.24
C HIS A 250 -13.82 17.42 -8.91
N ILE A 251 -13.66 16.39 -8.08
CA ILE A 251 -12.35 15.86 -7.69
C ILE A 251 -11.98 14.72 -8.64
N PRO A 252 -10.77 14.76 -9.28
CA PRO A 252 -10.35 13.72 -10.21
C PRO A 252 -10.15 12.38 -9.54
N ILE A 253 -10.74 11.32 -10.12
CA ILE A 253 -10.64 9.94 -9.63
C ILE A 253 -10.13 8.99 -10.73
N GLY A 254 -9.42 7.94 -10.30
CA GLY A 254 -9.05 6.80 -11.14
C GLY A 254 -9.83 5.56 -10.71
N PHE A 255 -10.50 4.89 -11.64
CA PHE A 255 -11.29 3.69 -11.39
C PHE A 255 -10.74 2.51 -12.21
N PHE A 256 -10.19 1.51 -11.54
CA PHE A 256 -9.72 0.27 -12.14
C PHE A 256 -10.80 -0.80 -12.01
N SER A 257 -11.41 -1.17 -13.14
CA SER A 257 -12.51 -2.14 -13.20
C SER A 257 -11.99 -3.46 -13.75
N LEU A 258 -11.72 -4.42 -12.87
CA LEU A 258 -11.18 -5.72 -13.26
C LEU A 258 -12.26 -6.75 -13.59
N GLU A 259 -13.51 -6.50 -13.19
CA GLU A 259 -14.65 -7.38 -13.42
C GLU A 259 -15.51 -6.93 -14.60
N MET A 260 -15.66 -5.64 -14.80
CA MET A 260 -16.57 -5.06 -15.77
C MET A 260 -15.82 -4.24 -16.83
N ASN A 261 -16.26 -4.34 -18.09
CA ASN A 261 -15.72 -3.47 -19.13
C ASN A 261 -16.22 -2.01 -18.99
N ASN A 262 -15.52 -1.10 -19.64
CA ASN A 262 -15.79 0.35 -19.59
C ASN A 262 -17.24 0.70 -19.91
N VAL A 263 -17.84 0.09 -20.94
CA VAL A 263 -19.23 0.38 -21.36
C VAL A 263 -20.22 -0.04 -20.29
N GLN A 264 -20.06 -1.19 -19.69
CA GLN A 264 -20.93 -1.68 -18.62
C GLN A 264 -20.85 -0.79 -17.38
N LEU A 265 -19.63 -0.33 -17.03
CA LEU A 265 -19.43 0.57 -15.91
C LEU A 265 -20.08 1.94 -16.17
N VAL A 266 -19.89 2.50 -17.36
CA VAL A 266 -20.51 3.76 -17.77
C VAL A 266 -22.05 3.65 -17.81
N ASN A 267 -22.61 2.55 -18.30
CA ASN A 267 -24.06 2.33 -18.29
C ASN A 267 -24.62 2.31 -16.86
N ARG A 268 -23.92 1.69 -15.89
CA ARG A 268 -24.30 1.74 -14.47
C ARG A 268 -24.17 3.16 -13.91
N LEU A 269 -23.13 3.90 -14.30
CA LEU A 269 -22.96 5.28 -13.86
C LEU A 269 -24.05 6.19 -14.44
N ILE A 270 -24.45 6.01 -15.71
CA ILE A 270 -25.58 6.70 -16.36
C ILE A 270 -26.88 6.37 -15.60
N SER A 271 -27.13 5.09 -15.31
CA SER A 271 -28.30 4.67 -14.52
C SER A 271 -28.34 5.37 -13.15
N ASN A 272 -27.20 5.47 -12.49
CA ASN A 272 -27.05 6.11 -11.18
C ASN A 272 -27.32 7.63 -11.23
N VAL A 273 -26.69 8.31 -12.20
CA VAL A 273 -26.76 9.78 -12.33
C VAL A 273 -28.10 10.24 -12.87
N CYS A 274 -28.60 9.57 -13.90
CA CYS A 274 -29.84 9.97 -14.60
C CYS A 274 -31.11 9.42 -13.93
N GLU A 275 -30.99 8.52 -12.96
CA GLU A 275 -32.10 7.79 -12.33
C GLU A 275 -33.02 7.14 -13.39
N ILE A 276 -32.37 6.41 -14.29
CA ILE A 276 -33.04 5.62 -15.34
C ILE A 276 -32.72 4.15 -15.06
N SER A 277 -33.75 3.29 -15.15
CA SER A 277 -33.57 1.85 -14.93
C SER A 277 -32.48 1.27 -15.84
N GLY A 278 -31.54 0.53 -15.24
CA GLY A 278 -30.47 -0.13 -15.99
C GLY A 278 -31.00 -1.06 -17.07
N HIS A 279 -32.16 -1.71 -16.86
CA HIS A 279 -32.81 -2.55 -17.86
C HIS A 279 -33.27 -1.74 -19.07
N LYS A 280 -33.84 -0.53 -18.86
CA LYS A 280 -34.27 0.36 -19.95
C LYS A 280 -33.07 0.87 -20.77
N ILE A 281 -31.98 1.20 -20.11
CA ILE A 281 -30.72 1.63 -20.77
C ILE A 281 -30.20 0.51 -21.66
N LEU A 282 -30.15 -0.74 -21.17
CA LEU A 282 -29.66 -1.89 -21.94
C LEU A 282 -30.52 -2.21 -23.16
N ASN A 283 -31.84 -2.06 -23.04
CA ASN A 283 -32.78 -2.38 -24.11
C ASN A 283 -33.11 -1.19 -25.03
N GLY A 284 -32.61 0.02 -24.72
CA GLY A 284 -32.92 1.25 -25.45
C GLY A 284 -34.38 1.69 -25.35
N GLN A 285 -35.12 1.19 -24.35
CA GLN A 285 -36.57 1.45 -24.17
C GLN A 285 -36.81 2.62 -23.21
N LEU A 286 -36.30 3.81 -23.60
CA LEU A 286 -36.51 5.04 -22.85
C LEU A 286 -37.71 5.79 -23.38
N ASP A 287 -38.51 6.35 -22.48
CA ASP A 287 -39.58 7.29 -22.84
C ASP A 287 -39.02 8.70 -23.12
N ASN A 288 -39.86 9.58 -23.67
CA ASN A 288 -39.41 10.94 -24.04
C ASN A 288 -38.90 11.72 -22.83
N THR A 289 -39.49 11.52 -21.66
CA THR A 289 -39.07 12.23 -20.42
C THR A 289 -37.72 11.70 -19.89
N GLU A 290 -37.47 10.42 -20.07
CA GLU A 290 -36.22 9.77 -19.73
C GLU A 290 -35.08 10.20 -20.69
N TRP A 291 -35.40 10.36 -22.01
CA TRP A 291 -34.46 10.93 -22.98
C TRP A 291 -34.08 12.36 -22.62
N GLU A 292 -35.02 13.21 -22.28
CA GLU A 292 -34.75 14.59 -21.84
C GLU A 292 -33.91 14.64 -20.54
N ARG A 293 -34.20 13.72 -19.61
CA ARG A 293 -33.43 13.59 -18.36
C ARG A 293 -32.01 13.13 -18.63
N LEU A 294 -31.86 12.17 -19.54
CA LEU A 294 -30.56 11.67 -19.98
C LEU A 294 -29.71 12.81 -20.58
N ASP A 295 -30.26 13.54 -21.56
CA ASP A 295 -29.55 14.65 -22.21
C ASP A 295 -29.11 15.73 -21.22
N ARG A 296 -29.94 16.04 -20.24
CA ARG A 296 -29.64 17.03 -19.20
C ARG A 296 -28.52 16.57 -18.29
N LYS A 297 -28.65 15.37 -17.74
CA LYS A 297 -27.73 14.81 -16.75
C LYS A 297 -26.42 14.27 -17.35
N LEU A 298 -26.44 13.89 -18.64
CA LEU A 298 -25.25 13.42 -19.33
C LEU A 298 -24.21 14.54 -19.49
N ARG A 299 -24.63 15.81 -19.51
CA ARG A 299 -23.71 16.97 -19.54
C ARG A 299 -22.88 17.04 -18.26
N ASP A 300 -23.49 16.77 -17.11
CA ASP A 300 -22.79 16.76 -15.81
C ASP A 300 -21.74 15.63 -15.78
N LEU A 301 -22.07 14.48 -16.38
CA LEU A 301 -21.18 13.32 -16.43
C LEU A 301 -20.06 13.49 -17.48
N THR A 302 -20.36 14.10 -18.64
CA THR A 302 -19.39 14.25 -19.73
C THR A 302 -18.18 15.10 -19.33
N GLY A 303 -18.34 16.05 -18.42
CA GLY A 303 -17.25 16.88 -17.91
C GLY A 303 -16.59 16.34 -16.63
N ALA A 304 -17.10 15.26 -16.06
CA ALA A 304 -16.61 14.73 -14.80
C ALA A 304 -15.21 14.10 -14.94
N PRO A 305 -14.26 14.41 -14.04
CA PRO A 305 -12.89 13.92 -14.13
C PRO A 305 -12.76 12.47 -13.62
N ILE A 306 -13.43 11.53 -14.30
CA ILE A 306 -13.39 10.09 -14.01
C ILE A 306 -12.51 9.41 -15.07
N TYR A 307 -11.44 8.77 -14.66
CA TYR A 307 -10.52 8.02 -15.51
C TYR A 307 -10.69 6.53 -15.24
N VAL A 308 -11.15 5.78 -16.24
CA VAL A 308 -11.45 4.35 -16.12
C VAL A 308 -10.42 3.51 -16.86
N ASP A 309 -10.03 2.41 -16.26
CA ASP A 309 -9.18 1.38 -16.85
C ASP A 309 -9.84 0.01 -16.62
N ASP A 310 -10.11 -0.75 -17.68
CA ASP A 310 -10.76 -2.07 -17.64
C ASP A 310 -9.81 -3.21 -18.06
N THR A 311 -8.51 -3.01 -17.89
CA THR A 311 -7.50 -4.05 -18.17
C THR A 311 -7.75 -5.28 -17.27
N PRO A 312 -8.07 -6.46 -17.85
CA PRO A 312 -8.32 -7.65 -17.05
C PRO A 312 -7.00 -8.20 -16.47
N GLY A 313 -7.08 -8.80 -15.27
CA GLY A 313 -5.93 -9.45 -14.67
C GLY A 313 -4.75 -8.54 -14.37
N LEU A 314 -5.02 -7.25 -14.11
CA LEU A 314 -4.03 -6.22 -13.86
C LEU A 314 -3.05 -6.62 -12.75
N SER A 315 -1.76 -6.58 -13.04
CA SER A 315 -0.74 -6.82 -12.04
C SER A 315 -0.56 -5.61 -11.09
N VAL A 316 -0.05 -5.86 -9.87
CA VAL A 316 0.24 -4.79 -8.91
C VAL A 316 1.23 -3.76 -9.48
N PHE A 317 2.19 -4.21 -10.28
CA PHE A 317 3.21 -3.34 -10.89
C PHE A 317 2.61 -2.46 -11.98
N GLU A 318 1.77 -3.04 -12.82
CA GLU A 318 1.08 -2.30 -13.87
C GLU A 318 0.11 -1.27 -13.28
N LEU A 319 -0.68 -1.68 -12.25
CA LEU A 319 -1.51 -0.75 -11.50
C LEU A 319 -0.71 0.44 -10.96
N ARG A 320 0.45 0.17 -10.34
CA ARG A 320 1.31 1.23 -9.77
C ARG A 320 1.80 2.20 -10.84
N THR A 321 2.21 1.68 -11.99
CA THR A 321 2.69 2.49 -13.13
C THR A 321 1.56 3.37 -13.68
N LYS A 322 0.37 2.78 -13.91
CA LYS A 322 -0.82 3.50 -14.39
C LYS A 322 -1.29 4.54 -13.36
N ALA A 323 -1.32 4.19 -12.08
CA ALA A 323 -1.70 5.10 -11.00
C ALA A 323 -0.77 6.30 -10.88
N ARG A 324 0.55 6.09 -10.91
CA ARG A 324 1.54 7.19 -10.93
C ARG A 324 1.32 8.15 -12.10
N ARG A 325 1.05 7.60 -13.29
CA ARG A 325 0.77 8.40 -14.48
C ARG A 325 -0.52 9.22 -14.30
N LEU A 326 -1.60 8.60 -13.82
CA LEU A 326 -2.88 9.27 -13.57
C LEU A 326 -2.74 10.40 -12.54
N VAL A 327 -2.02 10.18 -11.44
CA VAL A 327 -1.79 11.22 -10.43
C VAL A 327 -0.98 12.36 -11.01
N ARG A 328 0.11 12.07 -11.74
CA ARG A 328 1.01 13.10 -12.29
C ARG A 328 0.37 13.89 -13.44
N GLU A 329 -0.31 13.22 -14.38
CA GLU A 329 -0.79 13.84 -15.62
C GLU A 329 -2.21 14.37 -15.49
N LYS A 330 -3.06 13.71 -14.71
CA LYS A 330 -4.48 14.03 -14.56
C LYS A 330 -4.84 14.61 -13.19
N GLY A 331 -3.89 14.64 -12.25
CA GLY A 331 -4.11 15.17 -10.91
C GLY A 331 -5.07 14.33 -10.08
N VAL A 332 -5.18 13.01 -10.35
CA VAL A 332 -6.07 12.09 -9.63
C VAL A 332 -5.79 12.15 -8.12
N LYS A 333 -6.86 12.24 -7.34
CA LYS A 333 -6.81 12.36 -5.87
C LYS A 333 -7.37 11.15 -5.14
N LEU A 334 -8.09 10.28 -5.82
CA LEU A 334 -8.69 9.06 -5.27
C LEU A 334 -8.54 7.93 -6.28
N LEU A 335 -8.07 6.76 -5.83
CA LEU A 335 -8.05 5.54 -6.63
C LEU A 335 -9.10 4.55 -6.13
N MET A 336 -9.79 3.91 -7.05
CA MET A 336 -10.77 2.86 -6.79
C MET A 336 -10.43 1.61 -7.59
N ILE A 337 -10.56 0.42 -6.97
CA ILE A 337 -10.20 -0.87 -7.57
C ILE A 337 -11.35 -1.86 -7.34
N ASP A 338 -11.96 -2.36 -8.41
CA ASP A 338 -13.05 -3.33 -8.37
C ASP A 338 -12.66 -4.61 -9.12
N TYR A 339 -12.30 -5.68 -8.45
CA TYR A 339 -12.05 -5.94 -7.05
C TYR A 339 -10.70 -6.65 -6.85
N LEU A 340 -10.16 -6.55 -5.65
CA LEU A 340 -8.81 -6.93 -5.27
C LEU A 340 -8.44 -8.38 -5.63
N GLN A 341 -9.38 -9.33 -5.48
CA GLN A 341 -9.14 -10.74 -5.77
C GLN A 341 -9.00 -11.08 -7.27
N LEU A 342 -9.26 -10.15 -8.18
CA LEU A 342 -8.97 -10.32 -9.62
C LEU A 342 -7.58 -9.81 -10.01
N MET A 343 -6.89 -9.16 -9.10
CA MET A 343 -5.51 -8.75 -9.32
C MET A 343 -4.57 -9.96 -9.28
N ASN A 344 -3.49 -9.84 -10.02
CA ASN A 344 -2.40 -10.80 -10.03
C ASN A 344 -1.14 -10.18 -9.44
N ALA A 345 -0.38 -10.97 -8.69
CA ALA A 345 0.98 -10.62 -8.28
C ALA A 345 1.99 -11.41 -9.12
N ASN A 346 1.81 -11.36 -10.45
CA ASN A 346 2.65 -12.09 -11.41
C ASN A 346 4.13 -11.74 -11.23
N GLY A 347 5.00 -12.72 -11.52
CA GLY A 347 6.44 -12.59 -11.31
C GLY A 347 6.94 -13.03 -9.93
N MET A 348 6.05 -13.33 -8.99
CA MET A 348 6.39 -13.90 -7.69
C MET A 348 5.77 -15.30 -7.56
N LYS A 349 6.51 -16.26 -7.00
CA LYS A 349 5.99 -17.60 -6.69
C LYS A 349 5.37 -17.57 -5.29
N PHE A 350 4.09 -17.88 -5.19
CA PHE A 350 3.36 -17.95 -3.93
C PHE A 350 3.01 -19.39 -3.56
N GLY A 351 3.08 -19.70 -2.29
CA GLY A 351 2.67 -21.00 -1.77
C GLY A 351 1.15 -21.16 -1.67
N SER A 352 0.42 -20.04 -1.60
CA SER A 352 -1.03 -20.03 -1.48
C SER A 352 -1.65 -18.74 -2.00
N ARG A 353 -2.94 -18.78 -2.36
CA ARG A 353 -3.71 -17.59 -2.74
C ARG A 353 -3.78 -16.54 -1.62
N GLN A 354 -3.76 -16.96 -0.37
CA GLN A 354 -3.74 -16.07 0.80
C GLN A 354 -2.47 -15.22 0.83
N GLU A 355 -1.32 -15.81 0.53
CA GLU A 355 -0.03 -15.11 0.48
C GLU A 355 -0.01 -14.09 -0.66
N GLU A 356 -0.54 -14.44 -1.82
CA GLU A 356 -0.67 -13.54 -2.95
C GLU A 356 -1.54 -12.33 -2.60
N VAL A 357 -2.74 -12.54 -2.06
CA VAL A 357 -3.66 -11.48 -1.63
C VAL A 357 -3.04 -10.60 -0.54
N SER A 358 -2.27 -11.20 0.38
CA SER A 358 -1.52 -10.47 1.40
C SER A 358 -0.48 -9.53 0.78
N THR A 359 0.22 -10.01 -0.24
CA THR A 359 1.23 -9.20 -0.96
C THR A 359 0.58 -8.07 -1.73
N ILE A 360 -0.56 -8.33 -2.40
CA ILE A 360 -1.35 -7.30 -3.09
C ILE A 360 -1.81 -6.22 -2.10
N SER A 361 -2.40 -6.61 -0.97
CA SER A 361 -2.89 -5.68 0.06
C SER A 361 -1.78 -4.76 0.57
N ARG A 362 -0.64 -5.35 0.95
CA ARG A 362 0.53 -4.59 1.40
C ARG A 362 1.05 -3.63 0.34
N SER A 363 1.04 -4.06 -0.91
CA SER A 363 1.47 -3.24 -2.05
C SER A 363 0.53 -2.07 -2.30
N LEU A 364 -0.80 -2.27 -2.17
CA LEU A 364 -1.79 -1.20 -2.27
C LEU A 364 -1.64 -0.18 -1.12
N LYS A 365 -1.37 -0.65 0.10
CA LYS A 365 -1.07 0.26 1.22
C LYS A 365 0.22 1.05 0.96
N GLY A 366 1.24 0.40 0.40
CA GLY A 366 2.47 1.07 -0.05
C GLY A 366 2.19 2.13 -1.12
N LEU A 367 1.34 1.82 -2.10
CA LEU A 367 0.94 2.74 -3.16
C LEU A 367 0.18 3.96 -2.63
N ALA A 368 -0.77 3.76 -1.71
CA ALA A 368 -1.51 4.85 -1.07
C ALA A 368 -0.57 5.83 -0.35
N LYS A 369 0.43 5.31 0.38
CA LYS A 369 1.46 6.12 1.04
C LYS A 369 2.37 6.84 0.05
N GLU A 370 2.82 6.15 -1.00
CA GLU A 370 3.71 6.70 -2.01
C GLU A 370 3.08 7.87 -2.77
N LEU A 371 1.82 7.70 -3.20
CA LEU A 371 1.09 8.71 -3.95
C LEU A 371 0.45 9.77 -3.06
N ASN A 372 0.41 9.53 -1.75
CA ASN A 372 -0.27 10.37 -0.75
C ASN A 372 -1.75 10.64 -1.10
N ILE A 373 -2.45 9.62 -1.56
CA ILE A 373 -3.89 9.65 -1.88
C ILE A 373 -4.59 8.44 -1.28
N PRO A 374 -5.91 8.51 -0.98
CA PRO A 374 -6.68 7.35 -0.57
C PRO A 374 -6.83 6.34 -1.71
N VAL A 375 -6.77 5.06 -1.34
CA VAL A 375 -7.04 3.92 -2.23
C VAL A 375 -8.21 3.14 -1.67
N LEU A 376 -9.32 3.09 -2.41
CA LEU A 376 -10.50 2.29 -2.10
C LEU A 376 -10.44 0.99 -2.90
N ALA A 377 -10.32 -0.14 -2.21
CA ALA A 377 -10.29 -1.45 -2.86
C ALA A 377 -11.50 -2.29 -2.45
N LEU A 378 -12.24 -2.77 -3.45
CA LEU A 378 -13.36 -3.65 -3.22
C LEU A 378 -12.87 -5.07 -2.93
N SER A 379 -13.57 -5.76 -2.03
CA SER A 379 -13.24 -7.14 -1.64
C SER A 379 -14.51 -7.99 -1.52
N GLN A 380 -14.41 -9.25 -1.90
CA GLN A 380 -15.50 -10.20 -1.72
C GLN A 380 -15.34 -10.93 -0.39
N LEU A 381 -16.43 -11.09 0.36
CA LEU A 381 -16.47 -11.84 1.61
C LEU A 381 -16.57 -13.33 1.39
N SER A 382 -16.06 -14.12 2.36
CA SER A 382 -16.21 -15.57 2.41
C SER A 382 -17.69 -15.99 2.41
N ARG A 383 -17.99 -17.17 1.85
CA ARG A 383 -19.33 -17.76 1.85
C ARG A 383 -19.82 -18.15 3.24
N ASN A 384 -18.94 -18.23 4.23
CA ASN A 384 -19.26 -18.62 5.60
C ASN A 384 -20.31 -17.70 6.27
N VAL A 385 -20.40 -16.43 5.83
CA VAL A 385 -21.45 -15.49 6.30
C VAL A 385 -22.86 -16.05 6.03
N GLU A 386 -23.05 -16.72 4.88
CA GLU A 386 -24.38 -17.25 4.49
C GLU A 386 -24.78 -18.49 5.27
N ASN A 387 -23.84 -19.17 5.92
CA ASN A 387 -24.09 -20.39 6.71
C ASN A 387 -24.43 -20.09 8.17
N ARG A 388 -24.28 -18.83 8.63
CA ARG A 388 -24.62 -18.45 10.00
C ARG A 388 -26.14 -18.31 10.15
N GLU A 389 -26.67 -18.74 11.28
CA GLU A 389 -28.08 -18.64 11.60
C GLU A 389 -28.42 -17.36 12.36
N GLY A 390 -29.67 -16.91 12.25
CA GLY A 390 -30.19 -15.73 12.93
C GLY A 390 -29.91 -14.40 12.21
N LEU A 391 -30.56 -13.34 12.66
CA LEU A 391 -30.48 -11.99 12.10
C LEU A 391 -29.04 -11.42 12.22
N GLU A 392 -28.50 -11.49 13.42
CA GLU A 392 -27.14 -11.10 13.75
C GLU A 392 -26.08 -11.97 13.00
N GLY A 393 -26.38 -13.25 12.78
CA GLY A 393 -25.48 -14.17 12.10
C GLY A 393 -25.19 -13.78 10.65
N LYS A 394 -26.12 -13.11 9.97
CA LYS A 394 -25.96 -12.65 8.57
C LYS A 394 -25.19 -11.32 8.47
N ARG A 395 -24.96 -10.63 9.59
CA ARG A 395 -24.17 -9.41 9.63
C ARG A 395 -22.68 -9.74 9.39
N PRO A 396 -22.01 -9.06 8.45
CA PRO A 396 -20.59 -9.31 8.17
C PRO A 396 -19.69 -8.90 9.34
N GLN A 397 -18.58 -9.63 9.51
CA GLN A 397 -17.58 -9.40 10.54
C GLN A 397 -16.18 -9.41 9.91
N LEU A 398 -15.18 -8.84 10.60
CA LEU A 398 -13.77 -8.82 10.12
C LEU A 398 -13.23 -10.22 9.83
N SER A 399 -13.66 -11.22 10.61
CA SER A 399 -13.32 -12.63 10.37
C SER A 399 -13.79 -13.17 9.01
N ASP A 400 -14.74 -12.52 8.35
CA ASP A 400 -15.26 -12.94 7.04
C ASP A 400 -14.34 -12.54 5.89
N LEU A 401 -13.36 -11.67 6.15
CA LEU A 401 -12.21 -11.39 5.28
C LEU A 401 -11.15 -12.50 5.34
N ARG A 402 -11.47 -13.68 5.89
CA ARG A 402 -10.57 -14.75 6.36
C ARG A 402 -9.63 -15.38 5.30
N GLU A 403 -9.95 -15.31 4.02
CA GLU A 403 -8.98 -15.67 2.96
C GLU A 403 -7.87 -14.63 2.82
N SER A 404 -7.92 -13.57 3.64
CA SER A 404 -7.10 -12.37 3.52
C SER A 404 -6.90 -11.70 4.88
N GLY A 405 -6.52 -12.43 5.92
CA GLY A 405 -6.23 -11.84 7.25
C GLY A 405 -5.23 -10.69 7.20
N ALA A 406 -4.39 -10.64 6.19
CA ALA A 406 -3.49 -9.52 5.93
C ALA A 406 -4.23 -8.27 5.45
N ILE A 407 -5.32 -8.40 4.67
CA ILE A 407 -6.12 -7.24 4.24
C ILE A 407 -6.64 -6.48 5.46
N GLU A 408 -7.13 -7.22 6.46
CA GLU A 408 -7.58 -6.62 7.71
C GLU A 408 -6.44 -5.86 8.40
N GLN A 409 -5.24 -6.44 8.47
CA GLN A 409 -4.09 -5.80 9.14
C GLN A 409 -3.60 -4.56 8.42
N ASP A 410 -3.50 -4.61 7.08
CA ASP A 410 -2.94 -3.55 6.26
C ASP A 410 -3.92 -2.37 6.10
N ALA A 411 -5.23 -2.63 6.06
CA ALA A 411 -6.26 -1.62 5.90
C ALA A 411 -6.30 -0.62 7.07
N ASP A 412 -6.48 0.64 6.76
CA ASP A 412 -6.75 1.69 7.75
C ASP A 412 -8.23 1.75 8.11
N MET A 413 -9.10 1.44 7.14
CA MET A 413 -10.55 1.38 7.32
C MET A 413 -11.11 0.15 6.58
N VAL A 414 -12.07 -0.52 7.20
CA VAL A 414 -12.83 -1.61 6.59
C VAL A 414 -14.32 -1.29 6.69
N LEU A 415 -14.97 -1.23 5.55
CA LEU A 415 -16.40 -1.00 5.40
C LEU A 415 -17.07 -2.27 4.88
N PHE A 416 -18.17 -2.67 5.47
CA PHE A 416 -19.03 -3.70 4.90
C PHE A 416 -20.30 -3.10 4.32
N VAL A 417 -20.62 -3.52 3.11
CA VAL A 417 -21.91 -3.25 2.49
C VAL A 417 -22.85 -4.40 2.81
N HIS A 418 -23.85 -4.14 3.61
CA HIS A 418 -24.86 -5.11 4.05
C HIS A 418 -26.27 -4.62 3.71
N ARG A 419 -27.08 -5.52 3.13
CA ARG A 419 -28.49 -5.25 2.80
C ARG A 419 -29.35 -6.27 3.50
N PRO A 420 -29.99 -5.89 4.63
CA PRO A 420 -30.87 -6.78 5.39
C PRO A 420 -32.00 -7.36 4.55
N GLU A 421 -32.62 -6.55 3.68
CA GLU A 421 -33.70 -6.96 2.77
C GLU A 421 -33.32 -8.16 1.89
N TYR A 422 -32.07 -8.27 1.46
CA TYR A 422 -31.58 -9.42 0.68
C TYR A 422 -31.71 -10.75 1.43
N TYR A 423 -31.67 -10.70 2.76
CA TYR A 423 -31.86 -11.84 3.65
C TYR A 423 -33.28 -11.93 4.19
N HIS A 424 -34.25 -11.19 3.60
CA HIS A 424 -35.63 -11.11 4.05
C HIS A 424 -35.78 -10.56 5.47
N ILE A 425 -34.87 -9.69 5.88
CA ILE A 425 -34.91 -8.97 7.14
C ILE A 425 -35.46 -7.58 6.83
N PHE A 426 -36.71 -7.33 7.20
CA PHE A 426 -37.41 -6.10 6.84
C PHE A 426 -37.60 -5.14 8.02
N VAL A 427 -37.30 -5.60 9.23
CA VAL A 427 -37.43 -4.80 10.45
C VAL A 427 -36.23 -5.06 11.33
N ASP A 428 -35.67 -4.01 11.92
CA ASP A 428 -34.60 -4.14 12.91
C ASP A 428 -35.12 -4.53 14.31
N GLU A 429 -34.26 -4.73 15.28
CA GLU A 429 -34.60 -5.09 16.65
C GLU A 429 -35.42 -3.98 17.36
N LYS A 430 -35.34 -2.74 16.87
CA LYS A 430 -36.06 -1.57 17.41
C LYS A 430 -37.42 -1.32 16.73
N GLY A 431 -37.77 -2.12 15.72
CA GLY A 431 -39.00 -2.02 14.97
C GLY A 431 -38.95 -1.03 13.79
N ASN A 432 -37.74 -0.55 13.39
CA ASN A 432 -37.62 0.32 12.23
C ASN A 432 -37.70 -0.48 10.93
N ASP A 433 -38.33 0.12 9.91
CA ASP A 433 -38.46 -0.47 8.57
C ASP A 433 -37.11 -0.39 7.83
N LEU A 434 -36.65 -1.54 7.35
CA LEU A 434 -35.38 -1.69 6.61
C LEU A 434 -35.58 -1.92 5.10
N HIS A 435 -36.80 -1.76 4.57
CA HIS A 435 -37.07 -1.89 3.14
C HIS A 435 -36.27 -0.86 2.33
N GLY A 436 -35.51 -1.34 1.31
CA GLY A 436 -34.67 -0.48 0.50
C GLY A 436 -33.49 0.15 1.23
N MET A 437 -33.25 -0.26 2.48
CA MET A 437 -32.10 0.23 3.27
C MET A 437 -30.88 -0.63 3.08
N ALA A 438 -29.71 0.01 3.13
CA ALA A 438 -28.41 -0.63 3.19
C ALA A 438 -27.63 -0.09 4.38
N GLN A 439 -26.96 -0.98 5.09
CA GLN A 439 -26.08 -0.65 6.18
C GLN A 439 -24.63 -0.62 5.67
N ILE A 440 -23.96 0.51 5.86
CA ILE A 440 -22.52 0.64 5.67
C ILE A 440 -21.86 0.52 7.04
N ILE A 441 -21.30 -0.65 7.31
CA ILE A 441 -20.75 -1.00 8.62
C ILE A 441 -19.26 -0.64 8.61
N ILE A 442 -18.85 0.35 9.41
CA ILE A 442 -17.46 0.69 9.66
C ILE A 442 -16.91 -0.30 10.70
N ALA A 443 -16.40 -1.44 10.25
CA ALA A 443 -15.94 -2.51 11.14
C ALA A 443 -14.53 -2.28 11.69
N LYS A 444 -13.72 -1.48 10.98
CA LYS A 444 -12.39 -1.05 11.42
C LYS A 444 -12.15 0.39 10.98
N HIS A 445 -11.64 1.20 11.89
CA HIS A 445 -11.20 2.56 11.62
C HIS A 445 -10.00 2.91 12.51
N ARG A 446 -8.80 3.06 11.94
CA ARG A 446 -7.58 3.35 12.72
C ARG A 446 -7.57 4.75 13.32
N LYS A 447 -8.26 5.70 12.71
CA LYS A 447 -8.25 7.12 13.05
C LYS A 447 -9.52 7.61 13.72
N GLY A 448 -10.55 6.76 13.86
CA GLY A 448 -11.86 7.16 14.36
C GLY A 448 -12.67 6.00 14.94
N ALA A 449 -13.95 6.28 15.19
CA ALA A 449 -14.89 5.32 15.73
C ALA A 449 -15.36 4.29 14.68
N THR A 450 -15.80 3.14 15.14
CA THR A 450 -16.55 2.15 14.36
C THR A 450 -18.04 2.36 14.57
N GLY A 451 -18.87 1.94 13.62
CA GLY A 451 -20.33 2.09 13.73
C GLY A 451 -21.02 1.82 12.40
N ASP A 452 -22.31 2.08 12.35
CA ASP A 452 -23.16 1.83 11.20
C ASP A 452 -23.70 3.13 10.62
N VAL A 453 -23.68 3.24 9.31
CA VAL A 453 -24.35 4.30 8.57
C VAL A 453 -25.44 3.66 7.73
N LEU A 454 -26.68 4.11 7.91
CA LEU A 454 -27.80 3.69 7.07
C LEU A 454 -27.90 4.58 5.84
N LEU A 455 -28.04 3.94 4.68
CA LEU A 455 -28.27 4.59 3.40
C LEU A 455 -29.49 3.98 2.71
N ASN A 456 -30.19 4.76 1.89
CA ASN A 456 -31.19 4.25 0.98
C ASN A 456 -30.51 3.61 -0.24
N PHE A 457 -30.88 2.38 -0.57
CA PHE A 457 -30.43 1.70 -1.78
C PHE A 457 -31.59 1.55 -2.77
N ARG A 458 -31.48 2.26 -3.89
CA ARG A 458 -32.42 2.15 -5.02
C ARG A 458 -31.85 1.20 -6.05
N GLY A 459 -32.19 -0.09 -5.93
CA GLY A 459 -31.65 -1.17 -6.78
C GLY A 459 -31.90 -0.96 -8.26
N GLU A 460 -33.04 -0.36 -8.63
CA GLU A 460 -33.41 -0.05 -10.01
C GLU A 460 -32.39 0.88 -10.70
N PHE A 461 -31.80 1.82 -9.95
CA PHE A 461 -30.82 2.79 -10.44
C PHE A 461 -29.41 2.47 -9.96
N THR A 462 -29.21 1.35 -9.29
CA THR A 462 -27.93 0.96 -8.68
C THR A 462 -27.31 2.08 -7.81
N ARG A 463 -28.15 2.84 -7.09
CA ARG A 463 -27.79 4.07 -6.41
C ARG A 463 -27.94 3.95 -4.90
N PHE A 464 -26.89 4.43 -4.19
CA PHE A 464 -26.94 4.72 -2.76
C PHE A 464 -27.15 6.23 -2.57
N GLN A 465 -27.91 6.61 -1.56
CA GLN A 465 -28.17 8.01 -1.21
C GLN A 465 -28.46 8.12 0.29
N ASP A 466 -28.22 9.30 0.86
CA ASP A 466 -28.63 9.57 2.23
C ASP A 466 -30.14 9.37 2.41
N PRO A 467 -30.60 8.91 3.58
CA PRO A 467 -32.03 8.87 3.89
C PRO A 467 -32.62 10.27 3.73
N VAL A 468 -33.69 10.39 2.95
CA VAL A 468 -34.44 11.67 2.85
C VAL A 468 -35.09 11.91 4.19
N ASP A 469 -34.87 13.06 4.80
CA ASP A 469 -35.26 13.49 6.14
C ASP A 469 -36.59 12.91 6.62
N ALA A 470 -36.54 11.86 7.39
CA ALA A 470 -37.61 11.41 8.28
C ALA A 470 -37.04 11.30 9.70
N GLY A 471 -36.40 12.39 10.20
CA GLY A 471 -36.00 12.48 11.61
C GLY A 471 -35.08 11.36 12.11
N TYR A 472 -34.18 10.82 11.23
CA TYR A 472 -33.24 9.79 11.61
C TYR A 472 -32.17 10.39 12.51
N THR A 473 -32.21 10.08 13.78
CA THR A 473 -31.04 10.20 14.67
C THR A 473 -30.17 8.96 14.49
N PRO A 474 -28.87 9.07 14.25
CA PRO A 474 -27.98 7.92 14.28
C PRO A 474 -28.19 7.16 15.58
N VAL A 475 -28.51 5.88 15.47
CA VAL A 475 -28.67 5.04 16.65
C VAL A 475 -27.27 4.81 17.21
N ASP A 476 -27.01 5.47 18.33
CA ASP A 476 -25.86 5.20 19.19
C ASP A 476 -26.09 3.82 19.83
N GLU A 477 -25.75 2.76 19.11
CA GLU A 477 -25.60 1.46 19.75
C GLU A 477 -24.41 1.60 20.67
N GLY A 478 -24.65 1.56 21.97
CA GLY A 478 -23.68 1.67 23.05
C GLY A 478 -22.55 0.63 22.96
N GLY A 479 -21.76 0.74 21.92
CA GLY A 479 -20.42 0.24 21.88
C GLY A 479 -19.63 1.09 22.86
N GLU A 480 -19.10 0.49 23.93
CA GLU A 480 -18.12 1.13 24.79
C GLU A 480 -17.07 1.78 23.88
N ILE A 481 -17.09 3.12 23.85
CA ILE A 481 -16.03 3.90 23.23
C ILE A 481 -14.79 3.58 24.04
N ILE A 482 -14.00 2.63 23.60
CA ILE A 482 -12.61 2.48 24.08
C ILE A 482 -11.88 3.68 23.50
N GLY A 483 -12.08 4.83 24.16
CA GLY A 483 -11.36 6.05 23.87
C GLY A 483 -9.88 5.77 23.99
N SER A 484 -9.14 6.00 22.92
CA SER A 484 -7.69 6.15 23.02
C SER A 484 -7.40 7.09 24.18
N ARG A 485 -6.51 6.70 25.09
CA ARG A 485 -6.10 7.51 26.26
C ARG A 485 -5.58 8.92 25.91
N MET A 486 -5.51 9.28 24.63
CA MET A 486 -5.15 10.61 24.14
C MET A 486 -6.33 11.58 24.04
N ASN A 487 -7.58 11.17 24.18
CA ASN A 487 -8.75 12.03 23.96
C ASN A 487 -9.63 12.19 25.20
N SER A 488 -9.08 12.03 26.41
CA SER A 488 -9.73 12.47 27.66
C SER A 488 -9.44 13.96 27.90
N GLY A 489 -10.02 14.82 27.06
CA GLY A 489 -10.07 16.26 27.23
C GLY A 489 -11.38 16.64 27.88
N SER A 490 -11.32 16.92 29.17
CA SER A 490 -12.13 17.86 29.96
C SER A 490 -13.51 18.26 29.41
N GLY A 491 -14.55 17.54 29.84
CA GLY A 491 -15.86 18.15 30.03
C GLY A 491 -15.80 19.16 31.19
N PRO A 492 -16.67 20.16 31.23
CA PRO A 492 -16.63 21.16 32.27
C PRO A 492 -16.88 20.48 33.63
N ALA A 493 -15.86 20.54 34.48
CA ALA A 493 -16.00 20.17 35.87
C ALA A 493 -16.98 21.15 36.52
N ASP A 494 -18.08 20.63 37.05
CA ASP A 494 -18.91 21.32 38.03
C ASP A 494 -17.97 21.71 39.21
N ASP A 495 -17.85 22.98 39.39
CA ASP A 495 -17.04 23.58 40.42
C ASP A 495 -17.78 23.44 41.77
N PRO A 496 -17.28 22.68 42.78
CA PRO A 496 -17.94 22.50 44.05
C PRO A 496 -17.57 23.62 45.05
N LEU A 497 -17.19 24.84 44.57
CA LEU A 497 -16.70 25.93 45.45
C LEU A 497 -17.66 27.10 45.58
N SER A 498 -18.97 26.94 45.42
CA SER A 498 -19.95 28.02 45.67
C SER A 498 -20.80 27.86 46.92
N ALA A 499 -20.33 27.09 47.93
CA ALA A 499 -21.06 26.98 49.20
C ALA A 499 -20.08 26.88 50.38
N ALA A 500 -19.36 27.96 50.70
CA ALA A 500 -18.84 28.20 52.08
C ALA A 500 -18.18 29.61 52.20
N THR A 501 -19.00 30.65 52.26
CA THR A 501 -18.60 31.90 52.92
C THR A 501 -19.19 31.94 54.31
N SER A 502 -18.43 31.52 55.32
CA SER A 502 -18.53 32.09 56.67
C SER A 502 -17.33 31.65 57.51
N SER A 503 -16.52 32.66 57.85
CA SER A 503 -15.80 32.90 59.11
C SER A 503 -14.72 31.87 59.59
N ASP A 504 -13.59 32.50 59.83
CA ASP A 504 -12.63 32.34 60.93
C ASP A 504 -11.32 31.55 60.69
N GLY A 505 -10.23 32.24 60.85
CA GLY A 505 -9.05 31.77 61.52
C GLY A 505 -7.84 31.40 60.64
N PHE A 506 -7.00 32.37 60.32
CA PHE A 506 -5.57 32.13 60.02
C PHE A 506 -4.85 31.49 61.22
N PRO A 507 -3.97 30.57 61.03
CA PRO A 507 -2.59 30.73 61.51
C PRO A 507 -1.53 30.48 60.42
N GLY A 508 -0.45 31.24 60.56
CA GLY A 508 0.65 31.41 59.64
C GLY A 508 1.56 30.18 59.43
N PRO A 509 2.57 30.31 58.54
CA PRO A 509 3.40 29.21 58.10
C PRO A 509 4.48 28.84 59.13
N PRO A 510 4.86 27.55 59.21
CA PRO A 510 6.05 27.14 59.94
C PRO A 510 7.33 27.39 59.13
N PRO A 511 8.45 27.69 59.80
CA PRO A 511 9.73 27.96 59.17
C PRO A 511 10.54 26.70 58.93
N PHE A 512 11.46 26.83 57.97
CA PHE A 512 12.55 26.01 57.45
C PHE A 512 12.26 25.22 56.17
#